data_01fe068714ae867ba92cb22827ff4cf8
#
_entry.id   01fe068714ae867ba92cb22827ff4cf8
#
_cell.length_a   1.000
_cell.length_b   1.000
_cell.length_c   1.000
_cell.angle_alpha   90.00
_cell.angle_beta   90.00
_cell.angle_gamma   90.00
#
_symmetry.space_group_name_H-M   'P 1'
#
loop_
_entity.id
_entity.type
_entity.pdbx_description
1 polymer ?
#
loop_
_entity_poly.entity_id
_entity_poly.type
_entity_poly.pdbx_seq_one_letter_code
_entity_poly.pdbx_strand_id
1 'polypeptide(L)'
;MGGGIFSSCKNTTLPNDNQPTTTTIWSGTKDFSSWDVNIQIPAENFSSFKAGSKIQIEWHEPASAAEYKKLQLDYMASPWAELKGGEFSGGKPEGTAGAIPEASPLTYTVTADNAQKLKSHGLALMGYGVVVTKIAISAGSSSSDNPPATPNPEDPVIEPNQPPATQTGTPFEKHGKLHVSGAYLYDEHGEKYQLYGMSTHGISFEGYAYGNYLNDAAMISLRDDWNTNCIRIVLYPRDYNGYLNGGDKAKLKSIVKNGIESATKAGMYALVDWHVHDYNPQETQAEAIAFLTEIAGEYAKYDNVLYEICNEPTKSPWNSAIKPYAEAVIPEIRKRAKDAVIIVGTNTWSQEIEGPLENPLPPETYGNVMYTFHFYADTHRDSYRTRVENAIKGGLPVFITEFGTCNASGDGGFNADESRKWFELCKKYSISHLNWSLCNKSETASAILQSCTKTSGWQESDLTESGKLVRSHFKNDCTQ
;
A
#
# COMPACT_ATOMS: atom_id res chain seq x y z
N MET A 1 -77.73 -12.59 1.59
CA MET A 1 -77.69 -12.05 2.96
C MET A 1 -76.52 -12.69 3.65
N GLY A 2 -75.48 -11.94 3.95
CA GLY A 2 -74.28 -12.47 4.60
C GLY A 2 -73.12 -11.50 4.32
N GLY A 3 -73.00 -10.50 5.14
CA GLY A 3 -71.93 -9.51 5.07
C GLY A 3 -70.62 -10.07 5.56
N GLY A 4 -69.58 -9.95 4.77
CA GLY A 4 -68.20 -10.27 5.13
C GLY A 4 -67.50 -9.01 5.62
N ILE A 5 -66.98 -9.09 6.86
CA ILE A 5 -66.20 -8.03 7.47
C ILE A 5 -64.72 -8.17 7.04
N PHE A 6 -64.20 -7.17 6.36
CA PHE A 6 -62.75 -7.09 6.07
C PHE A 6 -62.04 -6.46 7.29
N SER A 7 -61.20 -7.24 7.96
CA SER A 7 -60.29 -6.80 8.98
C SER A 7 -59.01 -6.23 8.33
N SER A 8 -58.79 -4.96 8.53
CA SER A 8 -57.57 -4.25 8.10
C SER A 8 -56.43 -4.56 9.08
N CYS A 9 -55.44 -5.33 8.67
CA CYS A 9 -54.17 -5.43 9.36
C CYS A 9 -53.35 -4.16 9.13
N LYS A 10 -53.16 -3.37 10.19
CA LYS A 10 -52.19 -2.29 10.23
C LYS A 10 -50.79 -2.92 10.33
N ASN A 11 -50.00 -2.72 9.28
CA ASN A 11 -48.54 -2.93 9.34
C ASN A 11 -47.92 -1.85 10.25
N THR A 12 -47.56 -2.24 11.47
CA THR A 12 -46.65 -1.47 12.33
C THR A 12 -45.23 -1.81 11.89
N THR A 13 -44.60 -0.95 11.10
CA THR A 13 -43.14 -0.93 10.90
C THR A 13 -42.49 -0.56 12.24
N LEU A 14 -41.71 -1.50 12.77
CA LEU A 14 -40.80 -1.26 13.87
C LEU A 14 -39.71 -0.31 13.42
N PRO A 15 -39.22 0.65 14.24
CA PRO A 15 -38.09 1.50 13.88
C PRO A 15 -36.83 0.64 13.73
N ASN A 16 -36.08 0.93 12.67
CA ASN A 16 -34.79 0.31 12.39
C ASN A 16 -33.73 0.91 13.33
N ASP A 17 -33.34 0.19 14.38
CA ASP A 17 -32.52 0.65 15.50
C ASP A 17 -31.00 0.58 15.24
N ASN A 18 -30.54 0.75 13.99
CA ASN A 18 -29.13 0.69 13.61
C ASN A 18 -28.57 1.99 12.96
N GLN A 19 -29.09 3.15 13.35
CA GLN A 19 -28.39 4.41 13.06
C GLN A 19 -27.38 4.69 14.19
N PRO A 20 -26.11 5.03 13.86
CA PRO A 20 -25.17 5.45 14.89
C PRO A 20 -25.72 6.68 15.62
N THR A 21 -25.85 6.56 16.94
CA THR A 21 -26.39 7.65 17.78
C THR A 21 -25.52 8.89 17.63
N THR A 22 -26.09 9.93 17.07
CA THR A 22 -25.44 11.23 16.90
C THR A 22 -25.66 12.07 18.14
N THR A 23 -24.59 12.54 18.79
CA THR A 23 -24.65 13.39 19.98
C THR A 23 -24.32 14.84 19.59
N THR A 24 -25.22 15.78 19.91
CA THR A 24 -24.95 17.21 19.75
C THR A 24 -23.98 17.67 20.85
N ILE A 25 -22.85 18.27 20.45
CA ILE A 25 -21.82 18.77 21.38
C ILE A 25 -21.75 20.31 21.40
N TRP A 26 -22.36 20.96 20.42
CA TRP A 26 -22.52 22.41 20.38
C TRP A 26 -23.78 22.77 19.58
N SER A 27 -24.51 23.78 20.03
CA SER A 27 -25.65 24.37 19.31
C SER A 27 -25.75 25.85 19.61
N GLY A 28 -26.12 26.64 18.61
CA GLY A 28 -26.22 28.09 18.71
C GLY A 28 -26.23 28.72 17.31
N THR A 29 -25.91 29.99 17.23
CA THR A 29 -25.71 30.71 15.95
C THR A 29 -24.37 31.40 16.03
N LYS A 30 -23.42 30.97 15.19
CA LYS A 30 -22.08 31.56 15.11
C LYS A 30 -21.80 31.99 13.69
N ASP A 31 -21.72 33.28 13.46
CA ASP A 31 -21.39 33.86 12.18
C ASP A 31 -19.86 33.97 12.04
N PHE A 32 -19.31 33.23 11.08
CA PHE A 32 -17.88 33.25 10.73
C PHE A 32 -17.64 34.36 9.69
N SER A 33 -17.75 35.60 10.11
CA SER A 33 -17.49 36.81 9.28
C SER A 33 -15.99 37.16 9.22
N SER A 34 -15.15 36.58 10.03
CA SER A 34 -13.68 36.70 10.00
C SER A 34 -13.01 35.46 10.56
N TRP A 35 -11.74 35.24 10.21
CA TRP A 35 -10.92 34.11 10.69
C TRP A 35 -10.61 34.16 12.20
N ASP A 36 -10.82 35.28 12.86
CA ASP A 36 -10.68 35.40 14.32
C ASP A 36 -11.84 34.80 15.09
N VAL A 37 -12.95 34.52 14.40
CA VAL A 37 -14.13 33.89 14.98
C VAL A 37 -13.94 32.37 15.00
N ASN A 38 -14.18 31.77 16.18
CA ASN A 38 -14.02 30.32 16.33
C ASN A 38 -15.09 29.73 17.30
N ILE A 39 -15.25 28.41 17.23
CA ILE A 39 -15.98 27.60 18.20
C ILE A 39 -14.96 26.63 18.80
N GLN A 40 -14.85 26.60 20.14
CA GLN A 40 -13.97 25.71 20.85
C GLN A 40 -14.79 24.65 21.57
N ILE A 41 -14.42 23.38 21.41
CA ILE A 41 -15.08 22.23 22.02
C ILE A 41 -14.04 21.44 22.84
N PRO A 42 -14.26 21.31 24.17
CA PRO A 42 -13.32 20.64 25.06
C PRO A 42 -13.05 19.17 24.70
N ALA A 43 -11.89 18.68 25.07
CA ALA A 43 -11.40 17.32 24.79
C ALA A 43 -12.34 16.21 25.33
N GLU A 44 -12.99 16.43 26.45
CA GLU A 44 -13.93 15.48 27.08
C GLU A 44 -15.07 15.04 26.16
N ASN A 45 -15.48 15.89 25.20
CA ASN A 45 -16.52 15.55 24.23
C ASN A 45 -16.06 14.47 23.23
N PHE A 46 -14.78 14.23 23.12
CA PHE A 46 -14.17 13.31 22.17
C PHE A 46 -13.64 12.01 22.80
N SER A 47 -13.94 11.77 24.09
CA SER A 47 -13.41 10.61 24.84
C SER A 47 -13.65 9.26 24.18
N SER A 48 -14.78 9.10 23.46
CA SER A 48 -15.16 7.88 22.71
C SER A 48 -14.66 7.84 21.26
N PHE A 49 -13.94 8.88 20.79
CA PHE A 49 -13.51 8.96 19.40
C PHE A 49 -12.45 7.91 19.04
N LYS A 50 -12.55 7.40 17.83
CA LYS A 50 -11.60 6.49 17.17
C LYS A 50 -11.62 6.75 15.67
N ALA A 51 -10.80 6.06 14.91
CA ALA A 51 -10.85 6.13 13.45
C ALA A 51 -12.28 5.86 12.96
N GLY A 52 -12.74 6.65 11.97
CA GLY A 52 -14.09 6.56 11.45
C GLY A 52 -15.16 7.29 12.27
N SER A 53 -14.84 7.87 13.43
CA SER A 53 -15.75 8.80 14.13
C SER A 53 -15.99 10.02 13.24
N LYS A 54 -17.19 10.63 13.37
CA LYS A 54 -17.59 11.73 12.49
C LYS A 54 -17.91 12.99 13.30
N ILE A 55 -17.51 14.14 12.77
CA ILE A 55 -17.93 15.48 13.22
C ILE A 55 -18.83 16.03 12.13
N GLN A 56 -20.08 16.35 12.47
CA GLN A 56 -21.09 16.90 11.58
C GLN A 56 -21.34 18.35 11.95
N ILE A 57 -21.23 19.25 10.98
CA ILE A 57 -21.35 20.70 11.16
C ILE A 57 -22.54 21.17 10.32
N GLU A 58 -23.64 21.52 11.00
CA GLU A 58 -24.79 22.15 10.36
C GLU A 58 -24.53 23.66 10.19
N TRP A 59 -24.76 24.12 8.99
CA TRP A 59 -24.44 25.50 8.60
C TRP A 59 -25.42 26.03 7.54
N HIS A 60 -25.44 27.33 7.38
CA HIS A 60 -26.11 28.03 6.25
C HIS A 60 -25.30 29.25 5.81
N GLU A 61 -25.67 29.83 4.69
CA GLU A 61 -25.05 31.08 4.21
C GLU A 61 -25.46 32.25 5.06
N PRO A 62 -24.58 33.28 5.28
CA PRO A 62 -24.94 34.50 5.96
C PRO A 62 -25.95 35.31 5.12
N ALA A 63 -26.67 36.23 5.75
CA ALA A 63 -27.68 37.07 5.07
C ALA A 63 -27.11 37.94 3.94
N SER A 64 -25.84 38.31 4.01
CA SER A 64 -25.08 38.94 2.91
C SER A 64 -24.09 37.91 2.38
N ALA A 65 -24.21 37.61 1.08
CA ALA A 65 -23.31 36.64 0.44
C ALA A 65 -21.84 37.03 0.62
N ALA A 66 -21.03 36.08 1.11
CA ALA A 66 -19.59 36.27 1.21
C ALA A 66 -18.92 35.99 -0.14
N GLU A 67 -17.76 36.61 -0.39
CA GLU A 67 -16.97 36.38 -1.62
C GLU A 67 -16.52 34.94 -1.74
N TYR A 68 -16.23 34.28 -0.62
CA TYR A 68 -15.93 32.84 -0.54
C TYR A 68 -16.35 32.29 0.82
N LYS A 69 -16.41 31.00 0.95
CA LYS A 69 -16.72 30.27 2.19
C LYS A 69 -15.77 29.13 2.44
N LYS A 70 -15.38 28.99 3.70
CA LYS A 70 -14.51 27.90 4.16
C LYS A 70 -14.74 27.59 5.63
N LEU A 71 -14.63 26.31 5.98
CA LEU A 71 -14.51 25.83 7.36
C LEU A 71 -13.18 25.08 7.53
N GLN A 72 -12.53 25.26 8.66
CA GLN A 72 -11.27 24.63 9.01
C GLN A 72 -11.34 24.04 10.41
N LEU A 73 -10.81 22.83 10.58
CA LEU A 73 -10.78 22.11 11.84
C LEU A 73 -9.35 21.98 12.36
N ASP A 74 -9.14 22.51 13.55
CA ASP A 74 -7.87 22.43 14.28
C ASP A 74 -8.05 21.71 15.62
N TYR A 75 -6.99 21.14 16.18
CA TYR A 75 -6.99 20.71 17.58
C TYR A 75 -6.30 21.76 18.45
N MET A 76 -6.78 21.92 19.69
CA MET A 76 -6.39 23.00 20.58
C MET A 76 -5.09 22.71 21.36
N ALA A 77 -4.00 22.37 20.64
CA ALA A 77 -2.66 22.39 21.20
C ALA A 77 -2.19 23.86 21.40
N SER A 78 -1.00 24.08 21.89
CA SER A 78 -0.42 25.43 22.01
C SER A 78 0.88 25.49 21.20
N PRO A 79 0.87 26.12 20.00
CA PRO A 79 -0.26 26.74 19.29
C PRO A 79 -1.25 25.72 18.71
N TRP A 80 -2.46 26.17 18.31
CA TRP A 80 -3.42 25.33 17.61
C TRP A 80 -2.83 24.78 16.30
N ALA A 81 -3.22 23.57 15.95
CA ALA A 81 -2.71 22.94 14.76
C ALA A 81 -3.79 22.14 14.01
N GLU A 82 -3.65 22.05 12.70
CA GLU A 82 -4.62 21.48 11.78
C GLU A 82 -4.86 19.98 12.00
N LEU A 83 -6.13 19.55 11.91
CA LEU A 83 -6.54 18.15 11.84
C LEU A 83 -6.38 17.63 10.41
N LYS A 84 -5.15 17.28 10.02
CA LYS A 84 -4.82 16.85 8.66
C LYS A 84 -5.28 15.41 8.36
N GLY A 85 -5.60 15.13 7.09
CA GLY A 85 -5.76 13.77 6.58
C GLY A 85 -7.11 13.09 6.89
N GLY A 86 -8.09 13.80 7.43
CA GLY A 86 -9.47 13.32 7.50
C GLY A 86 -10.23 13.57 6.20
N GLU A 87 -11.38 12.91 6.04
CA GLU A 87 -12.21 13.04 4.84
C GLU A 87 -13.41 13.97 5.07
N PHE A 88 -13.69 14.82 4.08
CA PHE A 88 -14.88 15.65 4.07
C PHE A 88 -15.95 15.08 3.14
N SER A 89 -17.21 15.12 3.59
CA SER A 89 -18.39 14.95 2.75
C SER A 89 -19.36 16.10 2.98
N GLY A 90 -20.11 16.48 1.94
CA GLY A 90 -20.93 17.69 1.94
C GLY A 90 -20.15 18.97 1.61
N GLY A 91 -18.95 18.85 1.08
CA GLY A 91 -18.10 19.96 0.63
C GLY A 91 -16.85 19.48 -0.10
N LYS A 92 -16.12 20.44 -0.69
CA LYS A 92 -14.84 20.16 -1.36
C LYS A 92 -13.68 20.43 -0.40
N PRO A 93 -12.74 19.50 -0.24
CA PRO A 93 -11.52 19.75 0.54
C PRO A 93 -10.77 20.98 0.02
N GLU A 94 -10.28 21.82 0.94
CA GLU A 94 -9.47 22.99 0.65
C GLU A 94 -8.36 23.17 1.69
N GLY A 95 -7.13 23.03 1.27
CA GLY A 95 -5.97 22.96 2.18
C GLY A 95 -5.87 21.58 2.84
N THR A 96 -5.23 21.52 4.01
CA THR A 96 -4.90 20.26 4.71
C THR A 96 -5.93 19.85 5.76
N ALA A 97 -6.74 20.78 6.27
CA ALA A 97 -7.72 20.53 7.33
C ALA A 97 -9.01 21.36 7.15
N GLY A 98 -9.26 21.85 5.94
CA GLY A 98 -10.41 22.69 5.61
C GLY A 98 -11.23 22.15 4.46
N ALA A 99 -12.45 22.71 4.31
CA ALA A 99 -13.32 22.45 3.18
C ALA A 99 -14.16 23.68 2.81
N ILE A 100 -14.47 23.80 1.52
CA ILE A 100 -15.52 24.68 1.00
C ILE A 100 -16.84 23.92 1.19
N PRO A 101 -17.73 24.33 2.12
CA PRO A 101 -18.96 23.60 2.36
C PRO A 101 -19.96 23.82 1.21
N GLU A 102 -20.56 22.73 0.71
CA GLU A 102 -21.53 22.74 -0.39
C GLU A 102 -22.91 22.24 0.05
N ALA A 103 -22.96 21.39 1.07
CA ALA A 103 -24.19 20.89 1.67
C ALA A 103 -24.11 20.92 3.19
N SER A 104 -25.27 21.01 3.87
CA SER A 104 -25.37 20.92 5.32
C SER A 104 -26.04 19.60 5.72
N PRO A 105 -25.42 18.79 6.62
CA PRO A 105 -24.18 19.09 7.32
C PRO A 105 -22.92 18.87 6.46
N LEU A 106 -21.89 19.68 6.70
CA LEU A 106 -20.53 19.33 6.33
C LEU A 106 -20.05 18.25 7.34
N THR A 107 -19.59 17.12 6.87
CA THR A 107 -19.14 16.03 7.73
C THR A 107 -17.64 15.80 7.56
N TYR A 108 -16.91 15.70 8.68
CA TYR A 108 -15.51 15.35 8.73
C TYR A 108 -15.35 13.97 9.37
N THR A 109 -14.77 13.02 8.64
CA THR A 109 -14.46 11.67 9.12
C THR A 109 -13.05 11.65 9.67
N VAL A 110 -12.91 11.22 10.92
CA VAL A 110 -11.70 11.36 11.73
C VAL A 110 -10.78 10.18 11.53
N THR A 111 -9.47 10.44 11.30
CA THR A 111 -8.42 9.40 11.32
C THR A 111 -8.11 8.94 12.75
N ALA A 112 -7.34 7.86 12.92
CA ALA A 112 -6.91 7.40 14.24
C ALA A 112 -6.06 8.45 14.95
N ASP A 113 -5.14 9.11 14.25
CA ASP A 113 -4.28 10.18 14.77
C ASP A 113 -5.12 11.41 15.19
N ASN A 114 -6.05 11.84 14.35
CA ASN A 114 -6.94 12.96 14.69
C ASN A 114 -7.88 12.65 15.85
N ALA A 115 -8.33 11.38 15.98
CA ALA A 115 -9.11 10.96 17.16
C ALA A 115 -8.28 11.12 18.45
N GLN A 116 -7.00 10.78 18.43
CA GLN A 116 -6.11 10.92 19.59
C GLN A 116 -5.84 12.40 19.90
N LYS A 117 -5.61 13.23 18.89
CA LYS A 117 -5.44 14.68 19.05
C LYS A 117 -6.68 15.34 19.66
N LEU A 118 -7.86 14.99 19.17
CA LEU A 118 -9.14 15.48 19.70
C LEU A 118 -9.38 15.06 21.14
N LYS A 119 -9.07 13.81 21.51
CA LYS A 119 -9.13 13.34 22.90
C LYS A 119 -8.20 14.09 23.85
N SER A 120 -7.04 14.50 23.36
CA SER A 120 -6.03 15.17 24.20
C SER A 120 -6.23 16.68 24.27
N HIS A 121 -6.75 17.30 23.21
CA HIS A 121 -6.74 18.75 23.07
C HIS A 121 -8.08 19.39 22.74
N GLY A 122 -9.12 18.61 22.33
CA GLY A 122 -10.37 19.16 21.85
C GLY A 122 -10.30 19.73 20.43
N LEU A 123 -11.39 20.37 19.99
CA LEU A 123 -11.58 20.90 18.64
C LEU A 123 -11.69 22.42 18.66
N ALA A 124 -10.99 23.09 17.76
CA ALA A 124 -11.27 24.46 17.35
C ALA A 124 -11.82 24.44 15.90
N LEU A 125 -13.03 24.94 15.71
CA LEU A 125 -13.60 25.18 14.40
C LEU A 125 -13.46 26.66 14.06
N MET A 126 -12.83 26.94 12.93
CA MET A 126 -12.68 28.29 12.35
C MET A 126 -13.29 28.33 10.96
N GLY A 127 -13.48 29.51 10.43
CA GLY A 127 -14.04 29.64 9.07
C GLY A 127 -14.26 31.06 8.61
N TYR A 128 -14.80 31.17 7.40
CA TYR A 128 -15.21 32.43 6.79
C TYR A 128 -16.42 32.19 5.92
N GLY A 129 -17.33 33.18 5.87
CA GLY A 129 -18.48 33.22 4.96
C GLY A 129 -19.57 32.18 5.22
N VAL A 130 -19.70 31.68 6.46
CA VAL A 130 -20.72 30.71 6.88
C VAL A 130 -21.28 31.02 8.25
N VAL A 131 -22.51 30.62 8.50
CA VAL A 131 -23.13 30.64 9.82
C VAL A 131 -23.30 29.19 10.30
N VAL A 132 -22.58 28.79 11.36
CA VAL A 132 -22.70 27.48 11.96
C VAL A 132 -23.81 27.48 13.02
N THR A 133 -24.68 26.47 12.97
CA THR A 133 -25.83 26.35 13.87
C THR A 133 -25.74 25.17 14.83
N LYS A 134 -24.99 24.11 14.47
CA LYS A 134 -24.86 22.94 15.31
C LYS A 134 -23.61 22.16 14.95
N ILE A 135 -22.98 21.56 15.96
CA ILE A 135 -21.94 20.54 15.80
C ILE A 135 -22.37 19.30 16.55
N ALA A 136 -22.42 18.19 15.84
CA ALA A 136 -22.76 16.89 16.39
C ALA A 136 -21.66 15.88 16.06
N ILE A 137 -21.54 14.86 16.90
CA ILE A 137 -20.56 13.79 16.76
C ILE A 137 -21.23 12.43 16.75
N SER A 138 -20.65 11.49 16.04
CA SER A 138 -20.96 10.07 16.17
C SER A 138 -19.68 9.29 16.39
N ALA A 139 -19.68 8.37 17.35
CA ALA A 139 -18.57 7.45 17.55
C ALA A 139 -18.49 6.49 16.36
N GLY A 140 -17.29 6.24 15.87
CA GLY A 140 -17.06 5.18 14.89
C GLY A 140 -17.48 3.83 15.49
N SER A 141 -18.11 2.95 14.73
CA SER A 141 -18.50 1.62 15.21
C SER A 141 -17.26 0.83 15.67
N SER A 142 -17.31 0.26 16.87
CA SER A 142 -16.26 -0.64 17.36
C SER A 142 -16.47 -2.02 16.74
N SER A 143 -15.52 -2.47 15.94
CA SER A 143 -15.34 -3.90 15.70
C SER A 143 -14.32 -4.44 16.71
N SER A 144 -14.78 -4.83 17.91
CA SER A 144 -14.08 -5.77 18.76
C SER A 144 -15.11 -6.77 19.24
N ASP A 145 -14.81 -8.05 19.06
CA ASP A 145 -15.58 -9.22 19.49
C ASP A 145 -16.82 -9.56 18.64
N ASN A 146 -16.58 -10.08 17.42
CA ASN A 146 -17.50 -11.00 16.76
C ASN A 146 -16.74 -12.01 15.88
N PRO A 147 -17.25 -13.25 15.74
CA PRO A 147 -16.70 -14.21 14.78
C PRO A 147 -16.73 -13.64 13.37
N PRO A 148 -15.99 -14.20 12.39
CA PRO A 148 -15.68 -13.55 11.12
C PRO A 148 -16.94 -12.94 10.50
N ALA A 149 -16.92 -11.61 10.37
CA ALA A 149 -18.05 -10.84 9.88
C ALA A 149 -18.37 -11.24 8.45
N THR A 150 -19.63 -11.55 8.20
CA THR A 150 -20.22 -11.47 6.86
C THR A 150 -19.92 -10.07 6.28
N PRO A 151 -19.55 -9.96 4.99
CA PRO A 151 -19.22 -8.68 4.35
C PRO A 151 -20.33 -7.65 4.56
N ASN A 152 -19.93 -6.42 4.92
CA ASN A 152 -20.88 -5.31 5.03
C ASN A 152 -21.51 -5.04 3.65
N PRO A 153 -22.84 -4.95 3.51
CA PRO A 153 -23.49 -4.75 2.22
C PRO A 153 -23.19 -3.41 1.51
N GLU A 154 -22.49 -2.48 2.19
CA GLU A 154 -22.14 -1.15 1.65
C GLU A 154 -20.70 -1.02 1.14
N ASP A 155 -19.82 -1.97 1.41
CA ASP A 155 -18.55 -2.05 0.69
C ASP A 155 -18.85 -2.45 -0.75
N PRO A 156 -18.27 -1.77 -1.77
CA PRO A 156 -18.42 -2.24 -3.12
C PRO A 156 -17.98 -3.69 -3.15
N VAL A 157 -18.89 -4.59 -3.49
CA VAL A 157 -18.59 -6.01 -3.65
C VAL A 157 -17.65 -6.09 -4.84
N ILE A 158 -16.34 -6.13 -4.56
CA ILE A 158 -15.35 -6.44 -5.58
C ILE A 158 -15.49 -7.94 -5.81
N GLU A 159 -16.14 -8.31 -6.91
CA GLU A 159 -16.15 -9.70 -7.34
C GLU A 159 -14.73 -10.10 -7.73
N PRO A 160 -14.10 -11.06 -7.03
CA PRO A 160 -12.73 -11.43 -7.33
C PRO A 160 -12.63 -12.03 -8.74
N ASN A 161 -11.64 -11.60 -9.50
CA ASN A 161 -11.28 -12.21 -10.75
C ASN A 161 -11.04 -13.73 -10.57
N GLN A 162 -11.28 -14.49 -11.63
CA GLN A 162 -10.94 -15.91 -11.65
C GLN A 162 -9.58 -16.06 -12.32
N PRO A 163 -8.59 -16.72 -11.67
CA PRO A 163 -7.32 -16.98 -12.33
C PRO A 163 -7.53 -17.87 -13.55
N PRO A 164 -6.73 -17.69 -14.63
CA PRO A 164 -6.71 -18.60 -15.75
C PRO A 164 -6.30 -20.01 -15.29
N ALA A 165 -6.60 -21.01 -16.12
CA ALA A 165 -6.12 -22.37 -15.85
C ALA A 165 -4.60 -22.40 -15.80
N THR A 166 -4.04 -23.01 -14.76
CA THR A 166 -2.59 -23.11 -14.56
C THR A 166 -1.96 -23.96 -15.66
N GLN A 167 -0.88 -23.45 -16.27
CA GLN A 167 -0.14 -24.18 -17.30
C GLN A 167 0.77 -25.22 -16.64
N THR A 168 0.74 -26.46 -17.15
CA THR A 168 1.58 -27.55 -16.66
C THR A 168 3.07 -27.27 -16.88
N GLY A 169 3.88 -27.58 -15.88
CA GLY A 169 5.34 -27.43 -15.89
C GLY A 169 5.83 -26.02 -15.56
N THR A 170 4.92 -25.10 -15.21
CA THR A 170 5.30 -23.74 -14.79
C THR A 170 5.69 -23.66 -13.32
N PRO A 171 6.41 -22.59 -12.89
CA PRO A 171 6.78 -22.40 -11.49
C PRO A 171 5.57 -22.47 -10.53
N PHE A 172 4.49 -21.75 -10.84
CA PHE A 172 3.33 -21.76 -9.98
C PHE A 172 2.58 -23.09 -9.95
N GLU A 173 2.53 -23.83 -11.07
CA GLU A 173 1.90 -25.16 -11.09
C GLU A 173 2.66 -26.17 -10.24
N LYS A 174 4.00 -26.05 -10.18
CA LYS A 174 4.86 -26.95 -9.39
C LYS A 174 4.87 -26.62 -7.90
N HIS A 175 4.77 -25.35 -7.54
CA HIS A 175 5.03 -24.87 -6.17
C HIS A 175 3.82 -24.26 -5.48
N GLY A 176 2.75 -23.89 -6.22
CA GLY A 176 1.48 -23.41 -5.70
C GLY A 176 1.60 -22.21 -4.76
N LYS A 177 0.76 -22.19 -3.74
CA LYS A 177 0.68 -21.13 -2.77
C LYS A 177 1.89 -21.09 -1.82
N LEU A 178 2.49 -19.90 -1.68
CA LEU A 178 3.64 -19.73 -0.81
C LEU A 178 3.25 -19.35 0.62
N HIS A 179 4.11 -19.77 1.58
CA HIS A 179 3.98 -19.36 2.97
C HIS A 179 5.33 -19.15 3.63
N VAL A 180 5.36 -18.32 4.68
CA VAL A 180 6.57 -18.03 5.46
C VAL A 180 6.57 -18.86 6.73
N SER A 181 7.70 -19.53 6.99
CA SER A 181 7.93 -20.25 8.24
C SER A 181 9.36 -20.04 8.73
N GLY A 182 9.51 -19.52 9.95
CA GLY A 182 10.81 -19.07 10.45
C GLY A 182 11.45 -18.05 9.50
N ALA A 183 12.71 -18.25 9.15
CA ALA A 183 13.47 -17.36 8.29
C ALA A 183 13.27 -17.60 6.76
N TYR A 184 12.35 -18.48 6.36
CA TYR A 184 12.31 -18.97 4.98
C TYR A 184 10.92 -18.91 4.36
N LEU A 185 10.90 -18.82 3.03
CA LEU A 185 9.73 -19.00 2.19
C LEU A 185 9.61 -20.50 1.83
N TYR A 186 8.39 -21.01 1.85
CA TYR A 186 8.06 -22.40 1.50
C TYR A 186 6.93 -22.41 0.48
N ASP A 187 6.92 -23.46 -0.34
CA ASP A 187 5.85 -23.76 -1.27
C ASP A 187 4.68 -24.53 -0.60
N GLU A 188 3.64 -24.84 -1.36
CA GLU A 188 2.48 -25.57 -0.83
C GLU A 188 2.78 -27.03 -0.40
N HIS A 189 3.91 -27.58 -0.85
CA HIS A 189 4.36 -28.92 -0.49
C HIS A 189 5.25 -28.94 0.77
N GLY A 190 5.56 -27.75 1.32
CA GLY A 190 6.42 -27.58 2.49
C GLY A 190 7.92 -27.63 2.18
N GLU A 191 8.29 -27.51 0.91
CA GLU A 191 9.68 -27.40 0.48
C GLU A 191 10.12 -25.94 0.48
N LYS A 192 11.38 -25.67 0.86
CA LYS A 192 11.93 -24.31 0.77
C LYS A 192 11.94 -23.85 -0.68
N TYR A 193 11.37 -22.68 -0.89
CA TYR A 193 11.27 -22.11 -2.22
C TYR A 193 11.89 -20.71 -2.30
N GLN A 194 12.49 -20.39 -3.44
CA GLN A 194 13.17 -19.13 -3.68
C GLN A 194 12.54 -18.44 -4.89
N LEU A 195 12.07 -17.21 -4.69
CA LEU A 195 11.64 -16.35 -5.80
C LEU A 195 12.84 -15.58 -6.35
N TYR A 196 12.99 -15.58 -7.67
CA TYR A 196 14.00 -14.80 -8.37
C TYR A 196 13.48 -14.33 -9.72
N GLY A 197 13.91 -13.14 -10.10
CA GLY A 197 13.46 -12.54 -11.35
C GLY A 197 13.75 -11.06 -11.44
N MET A 198 12.91 -10.35 -12.17
CA MET A 198 13.12 -8.96 -12.50
C MET A 198 12.13 -8.06 -11.77
N SER A 199 12.57 -6.85 -11.42
CA SER A 199 11.71 -5.72 -11.11
C SER A 199 11.49 -4.90 -12.38
N THR A 200 10.29 -4.37 -12.61
CA THR A 200 10.15 -3.27 -13.56
C THR A 200 10.87 -2.04 -13.00
N HIS A 201 11.24 -1.10 -13.84
CA HIS A 201 11.40 0.28 -13.42
C HIS A 201 10.03 0.90 -13.13
N GLY A 202 9.97 2.11 -12.58
CA GLY A 202 8.69 2.76 -12.25
C GLY A 202 7.74 2.85 -13.45
N ILE A 203 6.58 2.22 -13.36
CA ILE A 203 5.58 2.20 -14.44
C ILE A 203 4.93 3.56 -14.69
N SER A 204 5.11 4.51 -13.79
CA SER A 204 4.63 5.90 -13.87
C SER A 204 5.57 6.85 -14.62
N PHE A 205 6.79 6.44 -14.95
CA PHE A 205 7.77 7.29 -15.62
C PHE A 205 7.29 7.67 -17.03
N GLU A 206 6.95 8.94 -17.22
CA GLU A 206 6.57 9.46 -18.53
C GLU A 206 7.73 9.41 -19.52
N GLY A 207 7.38 9.08 -20.77
CA GLY A 207 8.34 9.03 -21.89
C GLY A 207 9.11 7.74 -22.01
N TYR A 208 9.07 6.84 -21.01
CA TYR A 208 9.82 5.59 -21.03
C TYR A 208 8.96 4.33 -21.25
N ALA A 209 7.65 4.41 -21.01
CA ALA A 209 6.69 3.34 -21.26
C ALA A 209 7.08 1.96 -20.63
N TYR A 210 7.71 1.96 -19.45
CA TYR A 210 8.18 0.74 -18.78
C TYR A 210 7.06 -0.26 -18.45
N GLY A 211 5.82 0.20 -18.35
CA GLY A 211 4.66 -0.67 -18.25
C GLY A 211 4.46 -1.58 -19.47
N ASN A 212 5.04 -1.26 -20.64
CA ASN A 212 4.93 -2.10 -21.82
C ASN A 212 5.70 -3.42 -21.71
N TYR A 213 6.63 -3.55 -20.76
CA TYR A 213 7.30 -4.81 -20.46
C TYR A 213 6.38 -5.80 -19.70
N LEU A 214 5.25 -5.32 -19.16
CA LEU A 214 4.26 -6.16 -18.47
C LEU A 214 3.26 -6.73 -19.48
N ASN A 215 3.69 -7.68 -20.28
CA ASN A 215 2.90 -8.34 -21.33
C ASN A 215 3.16 -9.86 -21.33
N ASP A 216 2.25 -10.63 -21.90
CA ASP A 216 2.30 -12.11 -21.93
C ASP A 216 3.61 -12.63 -22.55
N ALA A 217 4.06 -12.04 -23.66
CA ALA A 217 5.27 -12.48 -24.35
C ALA A 217 6.56 -12.19 -23.54
N ALA A 218 6.58 -11.07 -22.78
CA ALA A 218 7.68 -10.75 -21.88
C ALA A 218 7.76 -11.75 -20.72
N MET A 219 6.64 -12.06 -20.10
CA MET A 219 6.60 -13.03 -18.99
C MET A 219 7.05 -14.41 -19.43
N ILE A 220 6.60 -14.87 -20.61
CA ILE A 220 7.06 -16.13 -21.21
C ILE A 220 8.57 -16.10 -21.47
N SER A 221 9.11 -15.00 -22.04
CA SER A 221 10.54 -14.85 -22.28
C SER A 221 11.35 -14.87 -20.99
N LEU A 222 10.89 -14.19 -19.94
CA LEU A 222 11.54 -14.19 -18.64
C LEU A 222 11.53 -15.59 -18.01
N ARG A 223 10.40 -16.29 -18.05
CA ARG A 223 10.29 -17.65 -17.52
C ARG A 223 11.18 -18.62 -18.30
N ASP A 224 11.01 -18.70 -19.62
CA ASP A 224 11.58 -19.79 -20.44
C ASP A 224 13.04 -19.55 -20.83
N ASP A 225 13.43 -18.27 -21.08
CA ASP A 225 14.77 -17.95 -21.49
C ASP A 225 15.66 -17.42 -20.36
N TRP A 226 15.09 -16.66 -19.40
CA TRP A 226 15.87 -16.17 -18.25
C TRP A 226 15.74 -17.08 -17.03
N ASN A 227 14.86 -18.08 -17.06
CA ASN A 227 14.61 -18.99 -15.96
C ASN A 227 14.02 -18.30 -14.71
N THR A 228 13.30 -17.18 -14.87
CA THR A 228 12.71 -16.45 -13.75
C THR A 228 11.36 -17.03 -13.34
N ASN A 229 11.00 -16.85 -12.07
CA ASN A 229 9.73 -17.31 -11.53
C ASN A 229 8.87 -16.17 -10.92
N CYS A 230 9.41 -14.95 -10.84
CA CYS A 230 8.71 -13.79 -10.27
C CYS A 230 8.97 -12.51 -11.06
N ILE A 231 7.95 -11.63 -11.11
CA ILE A 231 8.07 -10.24 -11.58
C ILE A 231 7.62 -9.28 -10.48
N ARG A 232 8.39 -8.23 -10.21
CA ARG A 232 8.01 -7.12 -9.32
C ARG A 232 7.47 -5.97 -10.14
N ILE A 233 6.31 -5.46 -9.77
CA ILE A 233 5.55 -4.41 -10.48
C ILE A 233 5.60 -3.13 -9.65
N VAL A 234 6.37 -2.15 -10.09
CA VAL A 234 6.77 -0.96 -9.34
C VAL A 234 5.81 0.20 -9.60
N LEU A 235 4.99 0.54 -8.61
CA LEU A 235 4.11 1.71 -8.64
C LEU A 235 4.59 2.79 -7.66
N TYR A 236 5.18 3.87 -8.18
CA TYR A 236 5.53 5.05 -7.39
C TYR A 236 4.27 5.79 -6.90
N PRO A 237 4.12 6.04 -5.59
CA PRO A 237 3.06 6.91 -5.10
C PRO A 237 3.30 8.39 -5.43
N ARG A 238 4.47 8.93 -5.15
CA ARG A 238 4.75 10.37 -5.20
C ARG A 238 5.66 10.82 -6.33
N ASP A 239 6.63 10.00 -6.71
CA ASP A 239 7.67 10.40 -7.65
C ASP A 239 7.23 10.19 -9.11
N TYR A 240 7.80 10.97 -10.02
CA TYR A 240 7.75 10.72 -11.47
C TYR A 240 6.36 10.44 -12.05
N ASN A 241 5.42 11.38 -11.89
CA ASN A 241 4.01 11.19 -12.26
C ASN A 241 3.37 9.99 -11.56
N GLY A 242 3.75 9.78 -10.31
CA GLY A 242 3.25 8.72 -9.47
C GLY A 242 1.74 8.79 -9.22
N TYR A 243 1.22 7.74 -8.64
CA TYR A 243 -0.20 7.54 -8.40
C TYR A 243 -0.90 8.69 -7.65
N LEU A 244 -0.15 9.40 -6.80
CA LEU A 244 -0.61 10.55 -6.00
C LEU A 244 -0.05 11.90 -6.51
N ASN A 245 0.77 11.89 -7.55
CA ASN A 245 1.48 13.07 -8.03
C ASN A 245 1.34 13.22 -9.55
N GLY A 246 0.12 13.51 -10.01
CA GLY A 246 -0.17 13.81 -11.42
C GLY A 246 -0.38 12.61 -12.33
N GLY A 247 -0.07 11.40 -11.90
CA GLY A 247 -0.27 10.18 -12.68
C GLY A 247 -1.75 9.84 -12.88
N ASP A 248 -2.06 9.32 -14.06
CA ASP A 248 -3.40 8.77 -14.35
C ASP A 248 -3.61 7.48 -13.54
N LYS A 249 -4.35 7.57 -12.46
CA LYS A 249 -4.62 6.45 -11.54
C LYS A 249 -5.27 5.25 -12.22
N ALA A 250 -6.19 5.47 -13.15
CA ALA A 250 -6.88 4.40 -13.86
C ALA A 250 -5.91 3.65 -14.78
N LYS A 251 -5.10 4.39 -15.53
CA LYS A 251 -4.05 3.84 -16.39
C LYS A 251 -3.00 3.08 -15.58
N LEU A 252 -2.50 3.65 -14.48
CA LEU A 252 -1.50 3.01 -13.63
C LEU A 252 -2.03 1.72 -13.01
N LYS A 253 -3.27 1.70 -12.52
CA LYS A 253 -3.92 0.48 -12.05
C LYS A 253 -4.07 -0.55 -13.18
N SER A 254 -4.45 -0.13 -14.38
CA SER A 254 -4.55 -1.04 -15.53
C SER A 254 -3.20 -1.69 -15.86
N ILE A 255 -2.09 -0.95 -15.78
CA ILE A 255 -0.74 -1.50 -15.99
C ILE A 255 -0.38 -2.52 -14.91
N VAL A 256 -0.66 -2.23 -13.63
CA VAL A 256 -0.47 -3.21 -12.53
C VAL A 256 -1.26 -4.48 -12.79
N LYS A 257 -2.54 -4.35 -13.14
CA LYS A 257 -3.42 -5.48 -13.44
C LYS A 257 -2.90 -6.30 -14.63
N ASN A 258 -2.46 -5.66 -15.71
CA ASN A 258 -1.84 -6.34 -16.84
C ASN A 258 -0.60 -7.15 -16.41
N GLY A 259 0.22 -6.60 -15.52
CA GLY A 259 1.39 -7.29 -14.99
C GLY A 259 1.01 -8.55 -14.20
N ILE A 260 0.02 -8.45 -13.32
CA ILE A 260 -0.50 -9.60 -12.56
C ILE A 260 -1.05 -10.68 -13.51
N GLU A 261 -1.92 -10.29 -14.44
CA GLU A 261 -2.54 -11.22 -15.38
C GLU A 261 -1.53 -11.91 -16.29
N SER A 262 -0.54 -11.16 -16.81
CA SER A 262 0.50 -11.73 -17.68
C SER A 262 1.42 -12.68 -16.91
N ALA A 263 1.81 -12.34 -15.67
CA ALA A 263 2.58 -13.24 -14.81
C ALA A 263 1.79 -14.52 -14.49
N THR A 264 0.51 -14.38 -14.15
CA THR A 264 -0.37 -15.53 -13.85
C THR A 264 -0.53 -16.45 -15.04
N LYS A 265 -0.80 -15.91 -16.24
CA LYS A 265 -0.87 -16.70 -17.50
C LYS A 265 0.45 -17.43 -17.79
N ALA A 266 1.58 -16.82 -17.48
CA ALA A 266 2.88 -17.46 -17.61
C ALA A 266 3.18 -18.47 -16.47
N GLY A 267 2.31 -18.61 -15.47
CA GLY A 267 2.54 -19.44 -14.30
C GLY A 267 3.69 -18.97 -13.43
N MET A 268 3.87 -17.65 -13.33
CA MET A 268 4.86 -16.97 -12.50
C MET A 268 4.18 -16.27 -11.32
N TYR A 269 4.96 -15.90 -10.33
CA TYR A 269 4.52 -15.05 -9.21
C TYR A 269 4.61 -13.57 -9.60
N ALA A 270 3.70 -12.77 -9.04
CA ALA A 270 3.68 -11.32 -9.21
C ALA A 270 3.78 -10.64 -7.84
N LEU A 271 4.77 -9.77 -7.66
CA LEU A 271 4.93 -8.91 -6.49
C LEU A 271 4.46 -7.50 -6.82
N VAL A 272 3.36 -7.07 -6.22
CA VAL A 272 2.83 -5.71 -6.38
C VAL A 272 3.47 -4.81 -5.34
N ASP A 273 4.16 -3.78 -5.79
CA ASP A 273 4.96 -2.89 -4.94
C ASP A 273 4.36 -1.47 -4.89
N TRP A 274 3.93 -1.06 -3.69
CA TRP A 274 3.68 0.32 -3.35
C TRP A 274 5.02 1.00 -3.06
N HIS A 275 5.61 1.56 -4.11
CA HIS A 275 7.02 1.98 -4.16
C HIS A 275 7.27 3.28 -3.42
N VAL A 276 7.18 3.24 -2.08
CA VAL A 276 7.61 4.36 -1.22
C VAL A 276 9.09 4.60 -1.47
N HIS A 277 9.47 5.83 -1.80
CA HIS A 277 10.84 6.20 -2.08
C HIS A 277 11.22 7.50 -1.35
N ASP A 278 12.21 7.41 -0.47
CA ASP A 278 12.83 8.54 0.26
C ASP A 278 11.88 9.34 1.19
N TYR A 279 10.82 8.74 1.71
CA TYR A 279 9.92 9.37 2.68
C TYR A 279 9.34 8.39 3.70
N ASN A 280 8.67 8.92 4.75
CA ASN A 280 8.00 8.10 5.76
C ASN A 280 6.70 7.47 5.16
N PRO A 281 6.56 6.13 5.14
CA PRO A 281 5.41 5.47 4.53
C PRO A 281 4.06 5.85 5.18
N GLN A 282 4.04 6.29 6.42
CA GLN A 282 2.83 6.80 7.09
C GLN A 282 2.21 8.01 6.38
N GLU A 283 3.02 8.75 5.60
CA GLU A 283 2.55 9.92 4.86
C GLU A 283 1.61 9.58 3.69
N THR A 284 1.60 8.33 3.23
CA THR A 284 0.72 7.81 2.18
C THR A 284 -0.04 6.57 2.62
N GLN A 285 -0.21 6.38 3.94
CA GLN A 285 -0.80 5.15 4.51
C GLN A 285 -2.24 4.92 4.06
N ALA A 286 -3.06 5.96 4.04
CA ALA A 286 -4.47 5.83 3.66
C ALA A 286 -4.60 5.39 2.19
N GLU A 287 -3.80 5.99 1.32
CA GLU A 287 -3.79 5.67 -0.10
C GLU A 287 -3.18 4.29 -0.39
N ALA A 288 -2.15 3.91 0.37
CA ALA A 288 -1.58 2.55 0.33
C ALA A 288 -2.65 1.50 0.69
N ILE A 289 -3.39 1.73 1.79
CA ILE A 289 -4.51 0.87 2.21
C ILE A 289 -5.56 0.80 1.09
N ALA A 290 -6.00 1.94 0.56
CA ALA A 290 -7.04 1.97 -0.47
C ALA A 290 -6.60 1.21 -1.73
N PHE A 291 -5.39 1.47 -2.24
CA PHE A 291 -4.86 0.82 -3.44
C PHE A 291 -4.63 -0.68 -3.22
N LEU A 292 -3.89 -1.05 -2.17
CA LEU A 292 -3.52 -2.45 -1.93
C LEU A 292 -4.74 -3.31 -1.58
N THR A 293 -5.72 -2.77 -0.87
CA THR A 293 -6.98 -3.47 -0.55
C THR A 293 -7.84 -3.67 -1.80
N GLU A 294 -7.90 -2.70 -2.71
CA GLU A 294 -8.58 -2.83 -4.01
C GLU A 294 -7.95 -3.97 -4.83
N ILE A 295 -6.62 -3.94 -5.01
CA ILE A 295 -5.91 -4.99 -5.76
C ILE A 295 -6.07 -6.35 -5.06
N ALA A 296 -5.89 -6.43 -3.75
CA ALA A 296 -6.05 -7.68 -3.00
C ALA A 296 -7.48 -8.24 -3.08
N GLY A 297 -8.49 -7.38 -3.15
CA GLY A 297 -9.88 -7.80 -3.33
C GLY A 297 -10.13 -8.36 -4.72
N GLU A 298 -9.66 -7.68 -5.76
CA GLU A 298 -9.83 -8.10 -7.15
C GLU A 298 -9.08 -9.42 -7.46
N TYR A 299 -7.89 -9.59 -6.84
CA TYR A 299 -7.05 -10.78 -7.01
C TYR A 299 -7.08 -11.75 -5.82
N ALA A 300 -8.14 -11.73 -5.02
CA ALA A 300 -8.27 -12.57 -3.83
C ALA A 300 -8.16 -14.09 -4.06
N LYS A 301 -8.36 -14.55 -5.29
CA LYS A 301 -8.28 -15.96 -5.71
C LYS A 301 -6.97 -16.32 -6.43
N TYR A 302 -6.04 -15.35 -6.51
CA TYR A 302 -4.75 -15.52 -7.17
C TYR A 302 -3.68 -15.82 -6.12
N ASP A 303 -3.41 -17.09 -5.87
CA ASP A 303 -2.43 -17.53 -4.88
C ASP A 303 -0.96 -17.25 -5.28
N ASN A 304 -0.74 -16.71 -6.48
CA ASN A 304 0.57 -16.29 -6.99
C ASN A 304 0.86 -14.79 -6.82
N VAL A 305 -0.02 -14.02 -6.17
CA VAL A 305 0.17 -12.57 -5.96
C VAL A 305 0.68 -12.27 -4.56
N LEU A 306 1.78 -11.53 -4.48
CA LEU A 306 2.42 -11.04 -3.27
C LEU A 306 2.33 -9.51 -3.21
N TYR A 307 2.47 -8.92 -2.03
CA TYR A 307 2.35 -7.48 -1.82
C TYR A 307 3.55 -6.93 -1.07
N GLU A 308 4.21 -5.92 -1.64
CA GLU A 308 5.23 -5.11 -0.97
C GLU A 308 4.60 -3.77 -0.59
N ILE A 309 4.51 -3.50 0.71
CA ILE A 309 3.73 -2.37 1.22
C ILE A 309 4.52 -1.07 1.35
N CYS A 310 5.83 -1.13 1.34
CA CYS A 310 6.73 0.03 1.21
C CYS A 310 8.10 -0.44 0.74
N ASN A 311 8.65 0.24 -0.26
CA ASN A 311 9.91 -0.12 -0.91
C ASN A 311 11.14 0.36 -0.12
N GLU A 312 11.40 1.67 -0.11
CA GLU A 312 12.62 2.30 0.44
C GLU A 312 12.32 3.51 1.33
N PRO A 313 11.73 3.28 2.51
CA PRO A 313 11.52 4.37 3.45
C PRO A 313 12.85 4.89 4.01
N THR A 314 12.93 6.21 4.22
CA THR A 314 14.07 6.87 4.86
C THR A 314 13.60 7.74 6.01
N LYS A 315 14.51 8.05 6.96
CA LYS A 315 14.16 8.83 8.15
C LYS A 315 12.95 8.28 8.90
N SER A 316 12.75 6.99 8.81
CA SER A 316 11.55 6.27 9.27
C SER A 316 11.97 5.13 10.20
N PRO A 317 12.29 5.40 11.48
CA PRO A 317 12.72 4.36 12.40
C PRO A 317 11.71 3.22 12.47
N TRP A 318 12.18 1.99 12.51
CA TRP A 318 11.34 0.80 12.51
C TRP A 318 10.20 0.86 13.54
N ASN A 319 10.55 1.08 14.82
CA ASN A 319 9.58 1.02 15.92
C ASN A 319 8.54 2.15 15.92
N SER A 320 8.86 3.32 15.42
CA SER A 320 7.99 4.50 15.51
C SER A 320 7.30 4.89 14.20
N ALA A 321 7.77 4.35 13.07
CA ALA A 321 7.23 4.70 11.77
C ALA A 321 6.83 3.48 10.93
N ILE A 322 7.78 2.60 10.58
CA ILE A 322 7.51 1.51 9.62
C ILE A 322 6.64 0.41 10.25
N LYS A 323 6.97 -0.05 11.46
CA LYS A 323 6.18 -1.08 12.14
C LYS A 323 4.73 -0.65 12.37
N PRO A 324 4.42 0.55 12.94
CA PRO A 324 3.03 1.02 13.05
C PRO A 324 2.31 1.17 11.71
N TYR A 325 3.02 1.57 10.64
CA TYR A 325 2.47 1.59 9.29
C TYR A 325 2.08 0.17 8.82
N ALA A 326 2.98 -0.80 8.98
CA ALA A 326 2.72 -2.18 8.61
C ALA A 326 1.57 -2.79 9.42
N GLU A 327 1.51 -2.51 10.73
CA GLU A 327 0.42 -2.92 11.63
C GLU A 327 -0.94 -2.35 11.23
N ALA A 328 -0.98 -1.20 10.55
CA ALA A 328 -2.20 -0.61 10.00
C ALA A 328 -2.57 -1.18 8.62
N VAL A 329 -1.59 -1.40 7.73
CA VAL A 329 -1.83 -1.79 6.33
C VAL A 329 -2.10 -3.29 6.19
N ILE A 330 -1.32 -4.14 6.87
CA ILE A 330 -1.41 -5.61 6.72
C ILE A 330 -2.81 -6.15 7.04
N PRO A 331 -3.48 -5.77 8.14
CA PRO A 331 -4.82 -6.26 8.44
C PRO A 331 -5.86 -5.93 7.35
N GLU A 332 -5.72 -4.78 6.69
CA GLU A 332 -6.63 -4.38 5.62
C GLU A 332 -6.46 -5.25 4.36
N ILE A 333 -5.23 -5.56 3.98
CA ILE A 333 -4.93 -6.53 2.91
C ILE A 333 -5.47 -7.91 3.30
N ARG A 334 -5.27 -8.35 4.55
CA ARG A 334 -5.70 -9.67 5.06
C ARG A 334 -7.21 -9.90 5.00
N LYS A 335 -8.02 -8.85 5.05
CA LYS A 335 -9.47 -8.94 4.86
C LYS A 335 -9.85 -9.47 3.46
N ARG A 336 -8.99 -9.32 2.48
CA ARG A 336 -9.21 -9.70 1.08
C ARG A 336 -8.33 -10.87 0.64
N ALA A 337 -7.03 -10.80 0.90
CA ALA A 337 -6.02 -11.82 0.58
C ALA A 337 -5.44 -12.41 1.88
N LYS A 338 -6.20 -13.29 2.52
CA LYS A 338 -5.99 -13.77 3.90
C LYS A 338 -4.58 -14.30 4.14
N ASP A 339 -4.04 -15.08 3.21
CA ASP A 339 -2.79 -15.82 3.38
C ASP A 339 -1.66 -15.35 2.45
N ALA A 340 -1.88 -14.27 1.68
CA ALA A 340 -0.86 -13.74 0.78
C ALA A 340 0.44 -13.39 1.51
N VAL A 341 1.59 -13.60 0.88
CA VAL A 341 2.87 -13.14 1.43
C VAL A 341 2.95 -11.63 1.30
N ILE A 342 3.26 -10.95 2.40
CA ILE A 342 3.41 -9.49 2.45
C ILE A 342 4.86 -9.16 2.80
N ILE A 343 5.45 -8.22 2.06
CA ILE A 343 6.83 -7.77 2.27
C ILE A 343 6.82 -6.34 2.80
N VAL A 344 7.62 -6.08 3.82
CA VAL A 344 7.72 -4.78 4.48
C VAL A 344 9.12 -4.21 4.28
N GLY A 345 9.21 -3.02 3.69
CA GLY A 345 10.45 -2.25 3.58
C GLY A 345 11.05 -1.90 4.94
N THR A 346 12.35 -1.72 4.98
CA THR A 346 13.06 -1.32 6.20
C THR A 346 13.66 0.08 6.04
N ASN A 347 14.08 0.71 7.14
CA ASN A 347 14.63 2.06 7.10
C ASN A 347 15.94 2.14 6.28
N THR A 348 16.35 3.36 5.95
CA THR A 348 17.62 3.64 5.24
C THR A 348 17.69 2.89 3.90
N TRP A 349 16.70 3.17 3.01
CA TRP A 349 16.57 2.52 1.69
C TRP A 349 16.57 0.97 1.80
N SER A 350 15.82 0.45 2.74
CA SER A 350 15.72 -0.99 3.01
C SER A 350 17.07 -1.68 3.31
N GLN A 351 17.97 -0.99 4.01
CA GLN A 351 19.28 -1.49 4.42
C GLN A 351 19.41 -1.72 5.92
N GLU A 352 18.50 -1.16 6.74
CA GLU A 352 18.51 -1.29 8.20
C GLU A 352 17.62 -2.45 8.66
N ILE A 353 18.17 -3.67 8.58
CA ILE A 353 17.44 -4.90 8.89
C ILE A 353 17.42 -5.23 10.40
N GLU A 354 18.20 -4.54 11.21
CA GLU A 354 18.32 -4.77 12.65
C GLU A 354 17.04 -4.41 13.40
N GLY A 355 16.33 -3.35 12.97
CA GLY A 355 15.08 -2.94 13.60
C GLY A 355 14.02 -4.06 13.63
N PRO A 356 13.65 -4.65 12.49
CA PRO A 356 12.74 -5.80 12.49
C PRO A 356 13.35 -7.07 13.09
N LEU A 357 14.68 -7.26 13.09
CA LEU A 357 15.31 -8.39 13.77
C LEU A 357 15.12 -8.32 15.30
N GLU A 358 15.27 -7.12 15.88
CA GLU A 358 15.10 -6.89 17.32
C GLU A 358 13.63 -6.86 17.76
N ASN A 359 12.74 -6.35 16.93
CA ASN A 359 11.33 -6.18 17.23
C ASN A 359 10.46 -6.49 15.99
N PRO A 360 10.33 -7.75 15.57
CA PRO A 360 9.57 -8.11 14.39
C PRO A 360 8.06 -7.85 14.57
N LEU A 361 7.31 -7.88 13.48
CA LEU A 361 5.86 -8.06 13.53
C LEU A 361 5.57 -9.45 14.11
N PRO A 362 4.71 -9.59 15.14
CA PRO A 362 4.41 -10.89 15.74
C PRO A 362 3.84 -11.88 14.71
N PRO A 363 4.52 -13.01 14.44
CA PRO A 363 4.09 -13.95 13.41
C PRO A 363 2.72 -14.58 13.68
N GLU A 364 2.36 -14.74 14.95
CA GLU A 364 1.06 -15.25 15.40
C GLU A 364 -0.10 -14.31 15.06
N THR A 365 0.18 -13.01 14.91
CA THR A 365 -0.83 -11.99 14.58
C THR A 365 -0.83 -11.69 13.08
N TYR A 366 0.34 -11.51 12.49
CA TYR A 366 0.46 -11.00 11.12
C TYR A 366 0.75 -12.08 10.09
N GLY A 367 1.36 -13.20 10.44
CA GLY A 367 1.63 -14.36 9.58
C GLY A 367 2.13 -14.02 8.16
N ASN A 368 2.83 -14.89 7.48
CA ASN A 368 3.27 -14.72 6.07
C ASN A 368 3.85 -13.32 5.75
N VAL A 369 4.70 -12.78 6.64
CA VAL A 369 5.37 -11.49 6.46
C VAL A 369 6.86 -11.74 6.27
N MET A 370 7.47 -11.04 5.30
CA MET A 370 8.91 -10.97 5.07
C MET A 370 9.38 -9.52 5.16
N TYR A 371 10.69 -9.33 5.33
CA TYR A 371 11.32 -8.01 5.46
C TYR A 371 12.30 -7.82 4.31
N THR A 372 12.19 -6.68 3.62
CA THR A 372 13.08 -6.47 2.49
C THR A 372 14.45 -5.96 2.92
N PHE A 373 15.45 -6.34 2.14
CA PHE A 373 16.79 -5.76 2.16
C PHE A 373 17.19 -5.43 0.73
N HIS A 374 17.73 -4.22 0.49
CA HIS A 374 18.19 -3.81 -0.82
C HIS A 374 19.71 -3.68 -0.85
N PHE A 375 20.29 -4.10 -1.98
CA PHE A 375 21.71 -3.89 -2.21
C PHE A 375 22.02 -3.49 -3.66
N TYR A 376 23.10 -2.73 -3.80
CA TYR A 376 23.76 -2.45 -5.06
C TYR A 376 25.20 -2.87 -4.91
N ALA A 377 25.64 -3.86 -5.71
CA ALA A 377 26.82 -4.66 -5.42
C ALA A 377 28.13 -3.86 -5.36
N ASP A 378 28.28 -2.80 -6.16
CA ASP A 378 29.48 -1.99 -6.11
C ASP A 378 29.59 -1.13 -4.85
N THR A 379 28.47 -0.80 -4.21
CA THR A 379 28.41 -0.02 -2.96
C THR A 379 28.32 -0.90 -1.73
N HIS A 380 27.40 -1.87 -1.71
CA HIS A 380 27.06 -2.68 -0.54
C HIS A 380 27.80 -4.01 -0.58
N ARG A 381 28.85 -4.12 0.24
CA ARG A 381 29.80 -5.25 0.20
C ARG A 381 29.71 -6.13 1.45
N ASP A 382 30.82 -6.68 1.94
CA ASP A 382 30.89 -7.70 2.99
C ASP A 382 30.12 -7.34 4.28
N SER A 383 30.21 -6.12 4.74
CA SER A 383 29.50 -5.67 5.95
C SER A 383 27.97 -5.79 5.79
N TYR A 384 27.45 -5.49 4.63
CA TYR A 384 26.02 -5.61 4.32
C TYR A 384 25.58 -7.06 4.16
N ARG A 385 26.39 -7.91 3.50
CA ARG A 385 26.17 -9.36 3.43
C ARG A 385 26.12 -9.98 4.84
N THR A 386 27.02 -9.54 5.73
CA THR A 386 27.05 -9.99 7.13
C THR A 386 25.77 -9.61 7.87
N ARG A 387 25.21 -8.42 7.65
CA ARG A 387 23.94 -8.00 8.26
C ARG A 387 22.79 -8.91 7.83
N VAL A 388 22.67 -9.20 6.53
CA VAL A 388 21.66 -10.12 5.99
C VAL A 388 21.83 -11.52 6.55
N GLU A 389 23.06 -12.04 6.57
CA GLU A 389 23.37 -13.35 7.14
C GLU A 389 22.99 -13.45 8.63
N ASN A 390 23.28 -12.43 9.41
CA ASN A 390 22.90 -12.35 10.83
C ASN A 390 21.39 -12.29 11.02
N ALA A 391 20.67 -11.53 10.19
CA ALA A 391 19.22 -11.45 10.24
C ALA A 391 18.58 -12.82 10.02
N ILE A 392 19.01 -13.55 8.99
CA ILE A 392 18.50 -14.91 8.70
C ILE A 392 18.84 -15.89 9.81
N LYS A 393 20.08 -15.86 10.32
CA LYS A 393 20.50 -16.71 11.47
C LYS A 393 19.72 -16.38 12.74
N GLY A 394 19.26 -15.14 12.88
CA GLY A 394 18.37 -14.68 13.94
C GLY A 394 16.91 -15.07 13.77
N GLY A 395 16.56 -15.73 12.65
CA GLY A 395 15.21 -16.21 12.36
C GLY A 395 14.34 -15.25 11.59
N LEU A 396 14.89 -14.12 11.09
CA LEU A 396 14.14 -13.13 10.34
C LEU A 396 13.98 -13.55 8.85
N PRO A 397 12.78 -13.65 8.29
CA PRO A 397 12.57 -13.93 6.88
C PRO A 397 12.90 -12.72 6.01
N VAL A 398 14.00 -12.78 5.29
CA VAL A 398 14.50 -11.71 4.43
C VAL A 398 14.19 -11.99 2.96
N PHE A 399 13.70 -10.96 2.25
CA PHE A 399 13.53 -10.95 0.81
C PHE A 399 14.31 -9.76 0.23
N ILE A 400 15.19 -9.98 -0.71
CA ILE A 400 15.87 -8.92 -1.46
C ILE A 400 14.97 -8.54 -2.64
N THR A 401 13.96 -7.70 -2.40
CA THR A 401 12.99 -7.30 -3.43
C THR A 401 13.59 -6.40 -4.49
N GLU A 402 14.77 -5.83 -4.21
CA GLU A 402 15.52 -5.03 -5.18
C GLU A 402 17.02 -5.22 -5.01
N PHE A 403 17.72 -5.50 -6.10
CA PHE A 403 19.17 -5.46 -6.14
C PHE A 403 19.72 -4.93 -7.47
N GLY A 404 20.87 -4.26 -7.40
CA GLY A 404 21.62 -3.80 -8.57
C GLY A 404 23.04 -4.40 -8.63
N THR A 405 23.58 -4.53 -9.85
CA THR A 405 24.96 -5.00 -10.11
C THR A 405 25.98 -3.85 -10.15
N CYS A 406 25.53 -2.63 -9.88
CA CYS A 406 26.24 -1.37 -10.00
C CYS A 406 26.32 -0.64 -8.65
N ASN A 407 26.67 0.66 -8.65
CA ASN A 407 26.62 1.47 -7.45
C ASN A 407 25.17 1.87 -7.04
N ALA A 408 25.00 2.37 -5.82
CA ALA A 408 23.70 2.66 -5.24
C ALA A 408 22.91 3.79 -5.93
N SER A 409 23.51 4.55 -6.83
CA SER A 409 22.78 5.54 -7.64
C SER A 409 21.98 4.90 -8.80
N GLY A 410 22.16 3.60 -9.03
CA GLY A 410 21.64 2.92 -10.22
C GLY A 410 22.49 3.10 -11.49
N ASP A 411 23.48 3.99 -11.44
CA ASP A 411 24.36 4.27 -12.59
C ASP A 411 25.84 4.25 -12.21
N GLY A 412 26.68 3.74 -13.12
CA GLY A 412 28.13 3.56 -12.94
C GLY A 412 28.50 2.37 -12.04
N GLY A 413 29.77 2.02 -12.00
CA GLY A 413 30.32 1.06 -11.07
C GLY A 413 29.83 -0.40 -11.23
N PHE A 414 29.57 -0.87 -12.48
CA PHE A 414 29.25 -2.29 -12.70
C PHE A 414 30.30 -3.21 -12.07
N ASN A 415 29.87 -4.11 -11.20
CA ASN A 415 30.76 -4.96 -10.41
C ASN A 415 30.28 -6.41 -10.39
N ALA A 416 30.75 -7.18 -11.35
CA ALA A 416 30.37 -8.59 -11.50
C ALA A 416 30.84 -9.47 -10.32
N ASP A 417 32.03 -9.18 -9.77
CA ASP A 417 32.60 -10.02 -8.69
C ASP A 417 31.85 -9.83 -7.36
N GLU A 418 31.53 -8.59 -7.01
CA GLU A 418 30.71 -8.33 -5.82
C GLU A 418 29.27 -8.83 -6.02
N SER A 419 28.72 -8.74 -7.24
CA SER A 419 27.39 -9.32 -7.56
C SER A 419 27.37 -10.84 -7.32
N ARG A 420 28.39 -11.56 -7.79
CA ARG A 420 28.50 -13.02 -7.58
C ARG A 420 28.56 -13.39 -6.10
N LYS A 421 29.25 -12.63 -5.25
CA LYS A 421 29.25 -12.86 -3.80
C LYS A 421 27.88 -12.71 -3.17
N TRP A 422 27.07 -11.76 -3.65
CA TRP A 422 25.68 -11.63 -3.25
C TRP A 422 24.84 -12.83 -3.74
N PHE A 423 25.03 -13.26 -4.97
CA PHE A 423 24.32 -14.43 -5.52
C PHE A 423 24.66 -15.72 -4.74
N GLU A 424 25.91 -15.89 -4.34
CA GLU A 424 26.33 -17.00 -3.46
C GLU A 424 25.63 -16.94 -2.10
N LEU A 425 25.48 -15.77 -1.49
CA LEU A 425 24.73 -15.58 -0.25
C LEU A 425 23.25 -15.94 -0.45
N CYS A 426 22.63 -15.43 -1.53
CA CYS A 426 21.24 -15.74 -1.85
C CYS A 426 21.02 -17.26 -2.03
N LYS A 427 21.92 -17.93 -2.75
CA LYS A 427 21.87 -19.39 -2.94
C LYS A 427 22.05 -20.13 -1.62
N LYS A 428 23.06 -19.75 -0.81
CA LYS A 428 23.37 -20.39 0.48
C LYS A 428 22.20 -20.40 1.46
N TYR A 429 21.43 -19.32 1.48
CA TYR A 429 20.34 -19.14 2.43
C TYR A 429 18.95 -19.18 1.80
N SER A 430 18.82 -19.56 0.52
CA SER A 430 17.55 -19.56 -0.22
C SER A 430 16.82 -18.22 -0.13
N ILE A 431 17.56 -17.10 -0.26
CA ILE A 431 17.01 -15.76 -0.20
C ILE A 431 16.38 -15.40 -1.54
N SER A 432 15.09 -15.13 -1.54
CA SER A 432 14.41 -14.58 -2.72
C SER A 432 15.02 -13.23 -3.10
N HIS A 433 15.19 -12.97 -4.44
CA HIS A 433 15.86 -11.75 -4.91
C HIS A 433 15.41 -11.33 -6.32
N LEU A 434 15.16 -10.02 -6.51
CA LEU A 434 14.65 -9.47 -7.76
C LEU A 434 15.56 -8.33 -8.24
N ASN A 435 15.93 -8.36 -9.52
CA ASN A 435 16.88 -7.39 -10.09
C ASN A 435 16.22 -6.08 -10.48
N TRP A 436 16.81 -4.99 -10.09
CA TRP A 436 16.55 -3.65 -10.59
C TRP A 436 17.47 -3.37 -11.81
N SER A 437 16.96 -3.21 -13.11
CA SER A 437 15.55 -3.38 -13.42
C SER A 437 15.36 -3.77 -14.90
N LEU A 438 14.21 -4.34 -15.20
CA LEU A 438 13.78 -4.63 -16.57
C LEU A 438 13.34 -3.33 -17.25
N CYS A 439 14.29 -2.62 -17.80
CA CYS A 439 14.08 -1.38 -18.54
C CYS A 439 15.23 -1.14 -19.51
N ASN A 440 15.06 -0.15 -20.40
CA ASN A 440 16.08 0.33 -21.33
C ASN A 440 16.49 1.78 -21.03
N LYS A 441 16.42 2.22 -19.80
CA LYS A 441 16.91 3.53 -19.37
C LYS A 441 18.42 3.61 -19.57
N SER A 442 18.94 4.81 -19.87
CA SER A 442 20.38 5.03 -19.99
C SER A 442 21.03 5.07 -18.61
N GLU A 443 21.18 3.90 -18.00
CA GLU A 443 21.85 3.71 -16.70
C GLU A 443 22.40 2.28 -16.58
N THR A 444 23.38 2.07 -15.73
CA THR A 444 24.07 0.79 -15.55
C THR A 444 23.17 -0.32 -15.01
N ALA A 445 22.18 0.03 -14.15
CA ALA A 445 21.22 -0.91 -13.59
C ALA A 445 20.24 -1.49 -14.62
N SER A 446 20.05 -0.81 -15.76
CA SER A 446 19.15 -1.29 -16.81
C SER A 446 19.60 -2.64 -17.37
N ALA A 447 18.69 -3.59 -17.48
CA ALA A 447 18.98 -4.90 -18.06
C ALA A 447 19.02 -4.85 -19.61
N ILE A 448 18.25 -3.95 -20.21
CA ILE A 448 18.07 -3.82 -21.65
C ILE A 448 18.84 -2.61 -22.16
N LEU A 449 19.52 -2.74 -23.29
CA LEU A 449 20.21 -1.61 -23.95
C LEU A 449 19.23 -0.49 -24.31
N GLN A 450 19.64 0.76 -24.11
CA GLN A 450 18.82 1.93 -24.44
C GLN A 450 18.33 1.93 -25.90
N SER A 451 19.13 1.41 -26.82
CA SER A 451 18.79 1.31 -28.24
C SER A 451 17.78 0.21 -28.57
N CYS A 452 17.50 -0.70 -27.65
CA CYS A 452 16.56 -1.79 -27.85
C CYS A 452 15.13 -1.31 -27.62
N THR A 453 14.28 -1.50 -28.63
CA THR A 453 12.85 -1.17 -28.59
C THR A 453 11.94 -2.37 -28.38
N LYS A 454 12.52 -3.57 -28.23
CA LYS A 454 11.75 -4.79 -27.99
C LYS A 454 11.18 -4.78 -26.56
N THR A 455 9.96 -5.26 -26.44
CA THR A 455 9.29 -5.43 -25.15
C THR A 455 9.23 -6.89 -24.68
N SER A 456 9.85 -7.81 -25.43
CA SER A 456 9.95 -9.25 -25.14
C SER A 456 10.99 -9.90 -26.03
N GLY A 457 11.37 -11.15 -25.78
CA GLY A 457 12.23 -11.97 -26.65
C GLY A 457 13.64 -11.42 -26.81
N TRP A 458 14.19 -10.82 -25.78
CA TRP A 458 15.52 -10.19 -25.78
C TRP A 458 16.62 -11.23 -25.98
N GLN A 459 17.47 -10.94 -26.97
CA GLN A 459 18.68 -11.70 -27.22
C GLN A 459 19.85 -11.09 -26.43
N GLU A 460 20.98 -11.80 -26.32
CA GLU A 460 22.15 -11.28 -25.60
C GLU A 460 22.65 -9.93 -26.16
N SER A 461 22.50 -9.72 -27.46
CA SER A 461 22.83 -8.44 -28.14
C SER A 461 21.89 -7.28 -27.73
N ASP A 462 20.75 -7.55 -27.12
CA ASP A 462 19.81 -6.54 -26.65
C ASP A 462 20.09 -6.14 -25.18
N LEU A 463 21.01 -6.84 -24.50
CA LEU A 463 21.26 -6.72 -23.07
C LEU A 463 22.49 -5.87 -22.76
N THR A 464 22.41 -5.12 -21.65
CA THR A 464 23.56 -4.48 -21.01
C THR A 464 24.46 -5.54 -20.36
N GLU A 465 25.64 -5.14 -19.88
CA GLU A 465 26.50 -6.05 -19.09
C GLU A 465 25.79 -6.49 -17.80
N SER A 466 25.01 -5.60 -17.14
CA SER A 466 24.16 -5.94 -16.01
C SER A 466 23.12 -7.01 -16.40
N GLY A 467 22.38 -6.79 -17.48
CA GLY A 467 21.37 -7.73 -17.96
C GLY A 467 21.94 -9.10 -18.33
N LYS A 468 23.12 -9.15 -18.97
CA LYS A 468 23.82 -10.41 -19.29
C LYS A 468 24.21 -11.17 -18.03
N LEU A 469 24.79 -10.48 -17.04
CA LEU A 469 25.21 -11.11 -15.78
C LEU A 469 23.98 -11.67 -15.02
N VAL A 470 22.93 -10.89 -14.90
CA VAL A 470 21.70 -11.27 -14.20
C VAL A 470 20.99 -12.44 -14.88
N ARG A 471 20.83 -12.39 -16.22
CA ARG A 471 20.27 -13.51 -16.99
C ARG A 471 21.10 -14.78 -16.84
N SER A 472 22.43 -14.67 -16.89
CA SER A 472 23.34 -15.82 -16.67
C SER A 472 23.17 -16.40 -15.27
N HIS A 473 23.05 -15.56 -14.23
CA HIS A 473 22.81 -15.99 -12.85
C HIS A 473 21.51 -16.78 -12.74
N PHE A 474 20.40 -16.24 -13.21
CA PHE A 474 19.11 -16.93 -13.11
C PHE A 474 19.08 -18.26 -13.87
N LYS A 475 19.73 -18.33 -15.03
CA LYS A 475 19.79 -19.57 -15.84
C LYS A 475 20.64 -20.67 -15.22
N ASN A 476 21.75 -20.31 -14.57
CA ASN A 476 22.78 -21.25 -14.20
C ASN A 476 22.84 -21.55 -12.69
N ASP A 477 22.46 -20.58 -11.86
CA ASP A 477 22.64 -20.67 -10.40
C ASP A 477 21.34 -20.88 -9.65
N CYS A 478 20.19 -20.55 -10.26
CA CYS A 478 18.87 -20.69 -9.67
C CYS A 478 18.17 -21.96 -10.20
N THR A 479 17.59 -22.73 -9.31
CA THR A 479 16.83 -23.96 -9.67
C THR A 479 15.34 -23.71 -9.49
N GLN A 480 14.55 -24.06 -10.50
CA GLN A 480 13.07 -24.07 -10.41
C GLN A 480 12.60 -25.36 -9.76
#